data_9bcbfa187286e2fefcd7d191da07878d
#
_entry.id   9bcbfa187286e2fefcd7d191da07878d
#
_cell.length_a   1.000
_cell.length_b   1.000
_cell.length_c   1.000
_cell.angle_alpha   90.00
_cell.angle_beta   90.00
_cell.angle_gamma   90.00
#
_symmetry.space_group_name_H-M   'P 1'
#
loop_
_entity.id
_entity.type
_entity.pdbx_description
1 polymer ?
#
loop_
_entity_poly.entity_id
_entity_poly.type
_entity_poly.pdbx_seq_one_letter_code
_entity_poly.pdbx_strand_id
1 'polypeptide(L)'
;MNFPFMHQYFWASGQICKSAIGLRNYRFYESYTKTYIERDLRKIINVQDESVFKTFIKVVAARTAQELNLQDIAKDVGIAPNTAKHWLSILQTSGLVFLLQPFSKNVTKRLTKTPKLYFLDTGLAAHLAGWTTPDALETGSCAGAFFETFVIGEILKSYWHNGESPDVCFYRDSDGKEIDLLIYQDNKYYPVEIKKHSTPRLEDIAAFSTFSKIPGVNLGYGCEICLTPDLQPLSPNATAMSVWHM
;
A
#
# COMPACT_ATOMS: atom_id res chain seq x y z
N MET A 1 18.69 9.37 6.00
CA MET A 1 17.50 10.24 5.78
C MET A 1 16.79 10.37 7.11
N ASN A 2 16.71 11.57 7.68
CA ASN A 2 15.88 11.80 8.85
C ASN A 2 14.47 12.13 8.36
N PHE A 3 13.48 11.34 8.72
CA PHE A 3 12.06 11.63 8.53
C PHE A 3 11.52 12.29 9.82
N PRO A 4 11.51 13.63 9.94
CA PRO A 4 11.34 14.29 11.23
C PRO A 4 9.91 14.43 11.75
N PHE A 5 8.87 13.97 11.05
CA PHE A 5 7.48 14.30 11.40
C PHE A 5 6.60 13.16 11.91
N MET A 6 7.06 11.92 12.03
CA MET A 6 6.23 10.80 12.50
C MET A 6 6.23 10.55 14.01
N HIS A 7 6.98 11.35 14.79
CA HIS A 7 7.27 11.07 16.21
C HIS A 7 6.13 11.29 17.21
N GLN A 8 5.03 11.96 16.86
CA GLN A 8 4.06 12.40 17.88
C GLN A 8 2.78 11.58 18.03
N TYR A 9 2.41 10.72 17.10
CA TYR A 9 1.11 10.01 17.17
C TYR A 9 1.18 8.50 17.38
N PHE A 10 2.35 7.88 17.37
CA PHE A 10 2.51 6.41 17.38
C PHE A 10 3.15 5.81 18.65
N TRP A 11 3.62 6.62 19.61
CA TRP A 11 4.44 6.16 20.73
C TRP A 11 3.71 5.42 21.86
N ALA A 12 2.39 5.22 21.79
CA ALA A 12 1.65 4.70 22.94
C ALA A 12 1.39 3.18 22.95
N SER A 13 1.64 2.40 21.93
CA SER A 13 1.11 1.02 21.94
C SER A 13 1.91 -0.09 21.27
N GLY A 14 3.11 0.08 20.76
CA GLY A 14 3.92 -1.07 20.26
C GLY A 14 3.24 -2.06 19.27
N GLN A 15 2.09 -1.70 18.71
CA GLN A 15 1.28 -2.55 17.84
C GLN A 15 0.66 -1.73 16.71
N ILE A 16 1.15 -1.92 15.49
CA ILE A 16 0.72 -1.21 14.27
C ILE A 16 -0.80 -1.27 14.06
N CYS A 17 -1.42 -2.39 14.41
CA CYS A 17 -2.86 -2.59 14.24
C CYS A 17 -3.70 -2.06 15.41
N LYS A 18 -3.18 -2.00 16.64
CA LYS A 18 -4.00 -1.64 17.82
C LYS A 18 -4.39 -0.17 17.87
N SER A 19 -3.57 0.73 17.33
CA SER A 19 -3.92 2.16 17.29
C SER A 19 -4.88 2.49 16.14
N ALA A 20 -4.78 1.80 15.01
CA ALA A 20 -5.62 2.05 13.85
C ALA A 20 -7.05 1.47 13.98
N ILE A 21 -7.23 0.37 14.75
CA ILE A 21 -8.49 -0.38 14.82
C ILE A 21 -9.10 -0.41 16.24
N GLY A 22 -8.61 0.41 17.18
CA GLY A 22 -9.21 0.49 18.52
C GLY A 22 -10.70 0.85 18.49
N LEU A 23 -11.49 0.44 19.49
CA LEU A 23 -12.95 0.69 19.57
C LEU A 23 -13.35 2.17 19.33
N ARG A 24 -12.47 3.14 19.64
CA ARG A 24 -12.68 4.54 19.28
C ARG A 24 -12.66 4.77 17.78
N ASN A 25 -11.79 4.08 17.05
CA ASN A 25 -11.63 4.23 15.61
C ASN A 25 -12.74 3.49 14.82
N TYR A 26 -13.32 2.39 15.35
CA TYR A 26 -14.44 1.71 14.71
C TYR A 26 -15.64 2.65 14.49
N ARG A 27 -16.05 3.39 15.54
CA ARG A 27 -17.14 4.38 15.43
C ARG A 27 -16.79 5.52 14.47
N PHE A 28 -15.54 5.92 14.45
CA PHE A 28 -15.06 6.93 13.50
C PHE A 28 -15.22 6.43 12.07
N TYR A 29 -14.68 5.24 11.74
CA TYR A 29 -14.77 4.69 10.38
C TYR A 29 -16.20 4.34 9.98
N GLU A 30 -17.03 3.89 10.91
CA GLU A 30 -18.47 3.69 10.66
C GLU A 30 -19.15 5.01 10.26
N SER A 31 -18.91 6.08 11.01
CA SER A 31 -19.45 7.41 10.72
C SER A 31 -18.89 7.99 9.42
N TYR A 32 -17.58 7.85 9.19
CA TYR A 32 -16.90 8.28 7.97
C TYR A 32 -17.44 7.57 6.74
N THR A 33 -17.62 6.25 6.82
CA THR A 33 -18.20 5.46 5.73
C THR A 33 -19.61 5.93 5.40
N LYS A 34 -20.48 6.11 6.41
CA LYS A 34 -21.85 6.58 6.21
C LYS A 34 -21.93 8.00 5.65
N THR A 35 -21.09 8.92 6.14
CA THR A 35 -21.20 10.32 5.75
C THR A 35 -20.46 10.64 4.46
N TYR A 36 -19.22 10.26 4.34
CA TYR A 36 -18.39 10.60 3.19
C TYR A 36 -18.55 9.61 2.04
N ILE A 37 -18.39 8.31 2.31
CA ILE A 37 -18.38 7.29 1.26
C ILE A 37 -19.80 7.04 0.75
N GLU A 38 -20.74 6.76 1.65
CA GLU A 38 -22.09 6.38 1.24
C GLU A 38 -22.93 7.59 0.77
N ARG A 39 -22.76 8.75 1.36
CA ARG A 39 -23.56 9.93 1.00
C ARG A 39 -22.90 10.79 -0.08
N ASP A 40 -21.64 11.17 0.10
CA ASP A 40 -21.02 12.20 -0.73
C ASP A 40 -20.39 11.63 -2.00
N LEU A 41 -19.59 10.55 -1.90
CA LEU A 41 -19.01 9.90 -3.08
C LEU A 41 -20.10 9.30 -3.98
N ARG A 42 -21.12 8.68 -3.41
CA ARG A 42 -22.25 8.15 -4.16
C ARG A 42 -22.95 9.19 -5.03
N LYS A 43 -23.13 10.41 -4.53
CA LYS A 43 -23.71 11.52 -5.32
C LYS A 43 -22.87 11.87 -6.53
N ILE A 44 -21.54 11.86 -6.37
CA ILE A 44 -20.60 12.13 -7.46
C ILE A 44 -20.68 11.04 -8.54
N ILE A 45 -20.85 9.79 -8.11
CA ILE A 45 -20.86 8.61 -9.01
C ILE A 45 -22.24 8.41 -9.66
N ASN A 46 -23.29 9.05 -9.14
CA ASN A 46 -24.68 8.85 -9.56
C ASN A 46 -25.12 7.37 -9.52
N VAL A 47 -24.75 6.66 -8.45
CA VAL A 47 -25.08 5.24 -8.25
C VAL A 47 -26.54 5.12 -7.81
N GLN A 48 -27.32 4.37 -8.57
CA GLN A 48 -28.72 4.08 -8.24
C GLN A 48 -28.84 3.06 -7.10
N ASP A 49 -27.95 2.07 -7.04
CA ASP A 49 -27.91 1.02 -6.02
C ASP A 49 -26.76 1.23 -5.02
N GLU A 50 -27.13 1.70 -3.84
CA GLU A 50 -26.20 1.92 -2.73
C GLU A 50 -25.54 0.63 -2.23
N SER A 51 -26.27 -0.48 -2.24
CA SER A 51 -25.78 -1.76 -1.70
C SER A 51 -24.65 -2.32 -2.57
N VAL A 52 -24.75 -2.15 -3.88
CA VAL A 52 -23.75 -2.58 -4.85
C VAL A 52 -22.47 -1.75 -4.70
N PHE A 53 -22.60 -0.42 -4.52
CA PHE A 53 -21.43 0.43 -4.30
C PHE A 53 -20.72 0.12 -2.96
N LYS A 54 -21.46 -0.15 -1.89
CA LYS A 54 -20.90 -0.62 -0.61
C LYS A 54 -20.13 -1.93 -0.79
N THR A 55 -20.69 -2.87 -1.55
CA THR A 55 -20.02 -4.13 -1.86
C THR A 55 -18.74 -3.89 -2.65
N PHE A 56 -18.78 -3.02 -3.66
CA PHE A 56 -17.60 -2.65 -4.44
C PHE A 56 -16.45 -2.14 -3.57
N ILE A 57 -16.71 -1.16 -2.68
CA ILE A 57 -15.67 -0.60 -1.82
C ILE A 57 -15.08 -1.66 -0.89
N LYS A 58 -15.91 -2.54 -0.32
CA LYS A 58 -15.46 -3.65 0.52
C LYS A 58 -14.56 -4.62 -0.23
N VAL A 59 -14.96 -4.99 -1.45
CA VAL A 59 -14.18 -5.87 -2.32
C VAL A 59 -12.84 -5.23 -2.70
N VAL A 60 -12.82 -3.93 -2.98
CA VAL A 60 -11.59 -3.18 -3.26
C VAL A 60 -10.70 -3.10 -2.03
N ALA A 61 -11.27 -2.85 -0.83
CA ALA A 61 -10.51 -2.79 0.42
C ALA A 61 -9.84 -4.13 0.78
N ALA A 62 -10.55 -5.24 0.56
CA ALA A 62 -10.01 -6.58 0.79
C ALA A 62 -8.85 -6.96 -0.16
N ARG A 63 -8.66 -6.20 -1.26
CA ARG A 63 -7.61 -6.40 -2.25
C ARG A 63 -6.45 -5.41 -2.16
N THR A 64 -6.30 -4.72 -1.03
CA THR A 64 -5.14 -3.84 -0.82
C THR A 64 -3.84 -4.62 -0.91
N ALA A 65 -2.78 -4.00 -1.44
CA ALA A 65 -1.46 -4.59 -1.76
C ALA A 65 -1.50 -5.74 -2.80
N GLN A 66 -2.56 -5.84 -3.60
CA GLN A 66 -2.66 -6.85 -4.66
C GLN A 66 -2.62 -6.20 -6.05
N GLU A 67 -2.19 -6.97 -7.04
CA GLU A 67 -2.34 -6.57 -8.45
C GLU A 67 -3.82 -6.38 -8.79
N LEU A 68 -4.11 -5.26 -9.45
CA LEU A 68 -5.48 -4.86 -9.78
C LEU A 68 -6.10 -5.74 -10.86
N ASN A 69 -7.08 -6.55 -10.52
CA ASN A 69 -7.91 -7.27 -11.48
C ASN A 69 -9.32 -6.71 -11.49
N LEU A 70 -9.59 -5.76 -12.41
CA LEU A 70 -10.91 -5.14 -12.54
C LEU A 70 -12.00 -6.12 -12.98
N GLN A 71 -11.67 -7.18 -13.71
CA GLN A 71 -12.64 -8.18 -14.14
C GLN A 71 -13.12 -9.01 -12.94
N ASP A 72 -12.20 -9.44 -12.07
CA ASP A 72 -12.55 -10.19 -10.87
C ASP A 72 -13.34 -9.32 -9.88
N ILE A 73 -12.92 -8.06 -9.70
CA ILE A 73 -13.67 -7.11 -8.86
C ILE A 73 -15.09 -6.93 -9.39
N ALA A 74 -15.24 -6.71 -10.69
CA ALA A 74 -16.53 -6.52 -11.33
C ALA A 74 -17.43 -7.77 -11.18
N LYS A 75 -16.85 -8.95 -11.34
CA LYS A 75 -17.54 -10.25 -11.17
C LYS A 75 -18.04 -10.44 -9.74
N ASP A 76 -17.17 -10.19 -8.74
CA ASP A 76 -17.52 -10.37 -7.32
C ASP A 76 -18.60 -9.39 -6.85
N VAL A 77 -18.65 -8.20 -7.47
CA VAL A 77 -19.65 -7.17 -7.15
C VAL A 77 -20.94 -7.32 -7.96
N GLY A 78 -20.89 -8.02 -9.09
CA GLY A 78 -22.01 -8.16 -10.01
C GLY A 78 -22.23 -6.93 -10.90
N ILE A 79 -21.16 -6.23 -11.31
CA ILE A 79 -21.21 -5.03 -12.16
C ILE A 79 -20.40 -5.21 -13.44
N ALA A 80 -20.59 -4.31 -14.41
CA ALA A 80 -19.76 -4.29 -15.60
C ALA A 80 -18.31 -3.83 -15.28
N PRO A 81 -17.26 -4.37 -15.96
CA PRO A 81 -15.87 -3.95 -15.76
C PRO A 81 -15.64 -2.44 -15.98
N ASN A 82 -16.35 -1.83 -16.92
CA ASN A 82 -16.28 -0.39 -17.15
C ASN A 82 -16.84 0.42 -15.97
N THR A 83 -17.87 -0.09 -15.30
CA THR A 83 -18.41 0.50 -14.08
C THR A 83 -17.40 0.40 -12.95
N ALA A 84 -16.78 -0.77 -12.75
CA ALA A 84 -15.72 -0.95 -11.76
C ALA A 84 -14.54 0.00 -12.02
N LYS A 85 -14.11 0.13 -13.27
CA LYS A 85 -13.05 1.07 -13.67
C LYS A 85 -13.42 2.52 -13.34
N HIS A 86 -14.63 2.94 -13.67
CA HIS A 86 -15.11 4.30 -13.38
C HIS A 86 -15.16 4.55 -11.87
N TRP A 87 -15.73 3.64 -11.08
CA TRP A 87 -15.80 3.78 -9.64
C TRP A 87 -14.42 3.80 -8.99
N LEU A 88 -13.49 2.95 -9.46
CA LEU A 88 -12.11 2.96 -8.98
C LEU A 88 -11.42 4.30 -9.26
N SER A 89 -11.62 4.89 -10.45
CA SER A 89 -11.04 6.20 -10.77
C SER A 89 -11.51 7.30 -9.83
N ILE A 90 -12.74 7.21 -9.34
CA ILE A 90 -13.27 8.16 -8.35
C ILE A 90 -12.63 7.92 -6.99
N LEU A 91 -12.45 6.66 -6.55
CA LEU A 91 -11.72 6.37 -5.30
C LEU A 91 -10.29 6.90 -5.35
N GLN A 92 -9.62 6.83 -6.52
CA GLN A 92 -8.29 7.43 -6.71
C GLN A 92 -8.33 8.96 -6.61
N THR A 93 -9.24 9.60 -7.35
CA THR A 93 -9.36 11.07 -7.36
C THR A 93 -9.75 11.62 -5.99
N SER A 94 -10.50 10.85 -5.20
CA SER A 94 -10.89 11.18 -3.83
C SER A 94 -9.79 10.91 -2.79
N GLY A 95 -8.63 10.40 -3.20
CA GLY A 95 -7.52 10.10 -2.29
C GLY A 95 -7.78 8.93 -1.34
N LEU A 96 -8.71 8.02 -1.68
CA LEU A 96 -8.96 6.80 -0.89
C LEU A 96 -8.02 5.68 -1.27
N VAL A 97 -7.65 5.58 -2.55
CA VAL A 97 -6.76 4.54 -3.06
C VAL A 97 -5.64 5.14 -3.92
N PHE A 98 -4.53 4.46 -3.92
CA PHE A 98 -3.37 4.72 -4.77
C PHE A 98 -3.08 3.51 -5.64
N LEU A 99 -2.75 3.72 -6.90
CA LEU A 99 -2.32 2.66 -7.82
C LEU A 99 -0.82 2.78 -8.08
N LEU A 100 -0.04 1.90 -7.48
CA LEU A 100 1.40 1.81 -7.67
C LEU A 100 1.68 1.11 -9.01
N GLN A 101 2.33 1.82 -9.92
CA GLN A 101 2.64 1.30 -11.25
C GLN A 101 3.83 0.35 -11.23
N PRO A 102 3.88 -0.69 -12.07
CA PRO A 102 5.05 -1.54 -12.19
C PRO A 102 6.20 -0.81 -12.89
N PHE A 103 7.42 -1.17 -12.53
CA PHE A 103 8.61 -0.73 -13.24
C PHE A 103 8.56 -1.11 -14.73
N SER A 104 8.86 -0.17 -15.59
CA SER A 104 9.09 -0.42 -17.01
C SER A 104 10.01 0.67 -17.57
N LYS A 105 11.01 0.27 -18.35
CA LYS A 105 11.87 1.21 -19.09
C LYS A 105 11.11 1.98 -20.16
N ASN A 106 10.04 1.39 -20.68
CA ASN A 106 9.19 2.02 -21.68
C ASN A 106 7.95 2.59 -20.99
N VAL A 107 7.80 3.91 -21.01
CA VAL A 107 6.68 4.64 -20.39
C VAL A 107 5.33 4.10 -20.87
N THR A 108 5.17 3.86 -22.17
CA THR A 108 3.92 3.32 -22.72
C THR A 108 3.61 1.93 -22.17
N LYS A 109 4.63 1.06 -22.07
CA LYS A 109 4.47 -0.27 -21.46
C LYS A 109 4.19 -0.20 -19.95
N ARG A 110 4.72 0.81 -19.24
CA ARG A 110 4.42 1.05 -17.83
C ARG A 110 2.93 1.29 -17.63
N LEU A 111 2.32 2.11 -18.47
CA LEU A 111 0.90 2.48 -18.37
C LEU A 111 -0.08 1.35 -18.77
N THR A 112 0.39 0.32 -19.45
CA THR A 112 -0.44 -0.81 -19.90
C THR A 112 -0.32 -2.05 -19.02
N LYS A 113 0.65 -2.09 -18.10
CA LYS A 113 0.82 -3.18 -17.14
C LYS A 113 -0.13 -3.02 -15.94
N THR A 114 -0.39 -4.12 -15.26
CA THR A 114 -1.28 -4.15 -14.10
C THR A 114 -0.63 -3.48 -12.89
N PRO A 115 -1.22 -2.41 -12.31
CA PRO A 115 -0.73 -1.79 -11.09
C PRO A 115 -1.11 -2.62 -9.85
N LYS A 116 -0.43 -2.37 -8.72
CA LYS A 116 -0.90 -2.77 -7.40
C LYS A 116 -1.81 -1.69 -6.80
N LEU A 117 -2.85 -2.12 -6.07
CA LEU A 117 -3.81 -1.24 -5.41
C LEU A 117 -3.49 -1.11 -3.92
N TYR A 118 -3.46 0.13 -3.42
CA TYR A 118 -3.28 0.42 -2.00
C TYR A 118 -4.34 1.39 -1.49
N PHE A 119 -4.95 1.07 -0.35
CA PHE A 119 -5.70 2.06 0.40
C PHE A 119 -4.74 3.02 1.11
N LEU A 120 -5.02 4.33 1.08
CA LEU A 120 -4.19 5.33 1.77
C LEU A 120 -4.45 5.41 3.28
N ASP A 121 -5.55 4.85 3.75
CA ASP A 121 -5.87 4.67 5.16
C ASP A 121 -6.09 3.19 5.45
N THR A 122 -5.12 2.57 6.13
CA THR A 122 -5.15 1.14 6.49
C THR A 122 -6.26 0.81 7.48
N GLY A 123 -6.62 1.74 8.36
CA GLY A 123 -7.72 1.56 9.32
C GLY A 123 -9.07 1.54 8.61
N LEU A 124 -9.27 2.43 7.63
CA LEU A 124 -10.45 2.41 6.78
C LEU A 124 -10.53 1.12 5.96
N ALA A 125 -9.41 0.69 5.35
CA ALA A 125 -9.35 -0.57 4.61
C ALA A 125 -9.73 -1.77 5.49
N ALA A 126 -9.19 -1.84 6.71
CA ALA A 126 -9.51 -2.90 7.66
C ALA A 126 -10.99 -2.90 8.06
N HIS A 127 -11.55 -1.72 8.36
CA HIS A 127 -12.97 -1.56 8.67
C HIS A 127 -13.86 -2.03 7.52
N LEU A 128 -13.58 -1.60 6.29
CA LEU A 128 -14.33 -1.97 5.10
C LEU A 128 -14.21 -3.45 4.75
N ALA A 129 -13.02 -4.05 4.94
CA ALA A 129 -12.77 -5.47 4.75
C ALA A 129 -13.39 -6.35 5.86
N GLY A 130 -13.99 -5.75 6.90
CA GLY A 130 -14.70 -6.47 7.96
C GLY A 130 -13.82 -6.96 9.12
N TRP A 131 -12.58 -6.48 9.23
CA TRP A 131 -11.74 -6.78 10.40
C TRP A 131 -12.27 -6.04 11.63
N THR A 132 -12.65 -6.80 12.65
CA THR A 132 -13.31 -6.25 13.85
C THR A 132 -12.34 -5.91 14.95
N THR A 133 -11.19 -6.56 14.99
CA THR A 133 -10.15 -6.33 16.00
C THR A 133 -8.75 -6.31 15.39
N PRO A 134 -7.81 -5.54 15.95
CA PRO A 134 -6.42 -5.55 15.54
C PRO A 134 -5.79 -6.95 15.60
N ASP A 135 -6.05 -7.69 16.66
CA ASP A 135 -5.47 -9.02 16.87
C ASP A 135 -5.93 -10.00 15.77
N ALA A 136 -7.20 -9.93 15.33
CA ALA A 136 -7.71 -10.75 14.25
C ALA A 136 -7.04 -10.41 12.92
N LEU A 137 -6.80 -9.13 12.62
CA LEU A 137 -6.06 -8.72 11.44
C LEU A 137 -4.59 -9.14 11.53
N GLU A 138 -3.95 -8.96 12.66
CA GLU A 138 -2.52 -9.26 12.88
C GLU A 138 -2.20 -10.74 12.66
N THR A 139 -3.09 -11.63 13.10
CA THR A 139 -2.96 -13.09 12.93
C THR A 139 -3.57 -13.61 11.64
N GLY A 140 -4.31 -12.79 10.92
CA GLY A 140 -4.97 -13.15 9.68
C GLY A 140 -4.01 -13.30 8.50
N SER A 141 -4.44 -14.03 7.48
CA SER A 141 -3.68 -14.25 6.25
C SER A 141 -3.34 -12.97 5.47
N CYS A 142 -4.13 -11.90 5.68
CA CYS A 142 -3.92 -10.60 5.02
C CYS A 142 -2.98 -9.66 5.79
N ALA A 143 -2.44 -10.08 6.95
CA ALA A 143 -1.62 -9.22 7.79
C ALA A 143 -0.40 -8.61 7.07
N GLY A 144 0.27 -9.38 6.20
CA GLY A 144 1.37 -8.91 5.38
C GLY A 144 0.93 -7.80 4.42
N ALA A 145 -0.18 -8.00 3.70
CA ALA A 145 -0.74 -7.03 2.75
C ALA A 145 -1.13 -5.71 3.43
N PHE A 146 -1.68 -5.77 4.63
CA PHE A 146 -2.01 -4.57 5.41
C PHE A 146 -0.77 -3.88 5.96
N PHE A 147 0.27 -4.63 6.33
CA PHE A 147 1.56 -4.05 6.73
C PHE A 147 2.24 -3.35 5.56
N GLU A 148 2.28 -3.97 4.39
CA GLU A 148 2.78 -3.37 3.15
C GLU A 148 2.00 -2.11 2.79
N THR A 149 0.65 -2.15 2.87
CA THR A 149 -0.21 -0.99 2.64
C THR A 149 0.10 0.16 3.59
N PHE A 150 0.32 -0.14 4.86
CA PHE A 150 0.69 0.87 5.87
C PHE A 150 2.02 1.54 5.51
N VAL A 151 3.06 0.75 5.28
CA VAL A 151 4.41 1.27 4.98
C VAL A 151 4.41 2.13 3.72
N ILE A 152 3.83 1.65 2.62
CA ILE A 152 3.74 2.41 1.38
C ILE A 152 2.92 3.68 1.57
N GLY A 153 1.79 3.60 2.27
CA GLY A 153 0.94 4.74 2.58
C GLY A 153 1.67 5.83 3.37
N GLU A 154 2.47 5.45 4.38
CA GLU A 154 3.24 6.41 5.19
C GLU A 154 4.39 7.03 4.39
N ILE A 155 5.10 6.26 3.55
CA ILE A 155 6.12 6.80 2.66
C ILE A 155 5.50 7.84 1.72
N LEU A 156 4.39 7.54 1.05
CA LEU A 156 3.71 8.47 0.14
C LEU A 156 3.27 9.75 0.86
N LYS A 157 2.66 9.61 2.04
CA LYS A 157 2.21 10.77 2.85
C LYS A 157 3.39 11.63 3.29
N SER A 158 4.54 11.04 3.62
CA SER A 158 5.74 11.78 3.96
C SER A 158 6.17 12.72 2.83
N TYR A 159 6.19 12.25 1.58
CA TYR A 159 6.47 13.09 0.42
C TYR A 159 5.39 14.17 0.23
N TRP A 160 4.12 13.80 0.24
CA TRP A 160 3.02 14.75 0.02
C TRP A 160 2.94 15.84 1.09
N HIS A 161 3.23 15.52 2.36
CA HIS A 161 3.27 16.51 3.43
C HIS A 161 4.40 17.52 3.25
N ASN A 162 5.46 17.15 2.54
CA ASN A 162 6.54 18.04 2.14
C ASN A 162 6.29 18.77 0.80
N GLY A 163 5.09 18.59 0.21
CA GLY A 163 4.73 19.20 -1.09
C GLY A 163 5.39 18.51 -2.28
N GLU A 164 5.95 17.31 -2.10
CA GLU A 164 6.64 16.56 -3.12
C GLU A 164 5.75 15.44 -3.68
N SER A 165 5.97 15.08 -4.96
CA SER A 165 5.36 13.92 -5.60
C SER A 165 6.44 12.90 -5.90
N PRO A 166 6.54 11.78 -5.16
CA PRO A 166 7.59 10.81 -5.39
C PRO A 166 7.38 10.05 -6.71
N ASP A 167 8.46 9.82 -7.48
CA ASP A 167 8.43 8.87 -8.60
C ASP A 167 8.67 7.47 -8.04
N VAL A 168 7.58 6.71 -7.94
CA VAL A 168 7.57 5.39 -7.32
C VAL A 168 6.98 4.34 -8.24
N CYS A 169 7.49 3.11 -8.13
CA CYS A 169 6.95 1.95 -8.82
C CYS A 169 7.31 0.68 -8.02
N PHE A 170 6.70 -0.45 -8.37
CA PHE A 170 7.15 -1.75 -7.89
C PHE A 170 7.88 -2.51 -9.01
N TYR A 171 8.67 -3.50 -8.66
CA TYR A 171 9.29 -4.40 -9.63
C TYR A 171 8.76 -5.81 -9.47
N ARG A 172 8.47 -6.46 -10.60
CA ARG A 172 8.20 -7.89 -10.65
C ARG A 172 8.69 -8.44 -11.99
N ASP A 173 9.45 -9.53 -11.95
CA ASP A 173 9.91 -10.23 -13.13
C ASP A 173 9.00 -11.42 -13.50
N SER A 174 9.35 -12.11 -14.60
CA SER A 174 8.63 -13.30 -15.06
C SER A 174 8.76 -14.50 -14.11
N ASP A 175 9.79 -14.53 -13.28
CA ASP A 175 10.07 -15.61 -12.35
C ASP A 175 9.42 -15.36 -10.98
N GLY A 176 8.66 -14.25 -10.86
CA GLY A 176 7.94 -13.87 -9.65
C GLY A 176 8.79 -13.16 -8.60
N LYS A 177 10.06 -12.80 -8.90
CA LYS A 177 10.86 -11.97 -8.01
C LYS A 177 10.31 -10.56 -7.98
N GLU A 178 10.08 -10.04 -6.80
CA GLU A 178 9.41 -8.78 -6.57
C GLU A 178 10.24 -7.87 -5.67
N ILE A 179 10.12 -6.54 -5.89
CA ILE A 179 10.53 -5.49 -4.97
C ILE A 179 9.27 -4.66 -4.73
N ASP A 180 8.84 -4.56 -3.49
CA ASP A 180 7.58 -3.95 -3.12
C ASP A 180 7.50 -2.47 -3.50
N LEU A 181 8.61 -1.72 -3.32
CA LEU A 181 8.68 -0.32 -3.71
C LEU A 181 10.06 0.04 -4.24
N LEU A 182 10.09 0.76 -5.35
CA LEU A 182 11.25 1.44 -5.91
C LEU A 182 10.99 2.94 -5.85
N ILE A 183 11.86 3.70 -5.21
CA ILE A 183 11.81 5.16 -5.19
C ILE A 183 12.88 5.64 -6.18
N TYR A 184 12.48 6.40 -7.21
CA TYR A 184 13.42 6.97 -8.17
C TYR A 184 13.76 8.40 -7.78
N GLN A 185 15.01 8.65 -7.48
CA GLN A 185 15.53 9.97 -7.10
C GLN A 185 17.01 10.09 -7.50
N ASP A 186 17.44 11.25 -7.96
CA ASP A 186 18.84 11.54 -8.31
C ASP A 186 19.45 10.51 -9.27
N ASN A 187 18.67 10.10 -10.28
CA ASN A 187 19.05 9.09 -11.27
C ASN A 187 19.42 7.71 -10.68
N LYS A 188 18.83 7.37 -9.53
CA LYS A 188 18.99 6.08 -8.85
C LYS A 188 17.63 5.53 -8.43
N TYR A 189 17.52 4.20 -8.42
CA TYR A 189 16.42 3.49 -7.82
C TYR A 189 16.80 3.02 -6.42
N TYR A 190 16.06 3.42 -5.41
CA TYR A 190 16.23 2.99 -4.02
C TYR A 190 15.20 1.90 -3.75
N PRO A 191 15.62 0.62 -3.68
CA PRO A 191 14.70 -0.49 -3.47
C PRO A 191 14.31 -0.61 -2.01
N VAL A 192 13.02 -0.83 -1.78
CA VAL A 192 12.45 -1.06 -0.46
C VAL A 192 11.67 -2.37 -0.50
N GLU A 193 12.04 -3.30 0.36
CA GLU A 193 11.31 -4.53 0.64
C GLU A 193 10.54 -4.37 1.94
N ILE A 194 9.34 -4.96 2.04
CA ILE A 194 8.47 -4.79 3.19
C ILE A 194 8.06 -6.17 3.72
N LYS A 195 8.47 -6.50 4.94
CA LYS A 195 8.20 -7.81 5.53
C LYS A 195 7.64 -7.70 6.94
N LYS A 196 6.49 -8.36 7.17
CA LYS A 196 5.87 -8.41 8.50
C LYS A 196 6.52 -9.51 9.37
N HIS A 197 7.80 -9.36 9.67
CA HIS A 197 8.54 -10.18 10.63
C HIS A 197 9.60 -9.35 11.36
N SER A 198 10.14 -9.89 12.45
CA SER A 198 11.12 -9.20 13.29
C SER A 198 12.57 -9.65 13.05
N THR A 199 12.79 -10.65 12.20
CA THR A 199 14.11 -11.21 11.93
C THR A 199 14.42 -11.06 10.43
N PRO A 200 15.03 -9.94 10.01
CA PRO A 200 15.33 -9.68 8.61
C PRO A 200 16.37 -10.67 8.07
N ARG A 201 16.26 -11.00 6.78
CA ARG A 201 17.10 -12.02 6.11
C ARG A 201 17.63 -11.50 4.79
N LEU A 202 18.85 -11.93 4.43
CA LEU A 202 19.43 -11.61 3.14
C LEU A 202 18.58 -12.10 1.94
N GLU A 203 17.86 -13.20 2.14
CA GLU A 203 16.94 -13.77 1.12
C GLU A 203 15.79 -12.82 0.78
N ASP A 204 15.32 -12.03 1.75
CA ASP A 204 14.20 -11.10 1.58
C ASP A 204 14.53 -10.02 0.54
N ILE A 205 15.79 -9.61 0.46
CA ILE A 205 16.29 -8.60 -0.49
C ILE A 205 16.95 -9.20 -1.75
N ALA A 206 16.77 -10.51 -2.01
CA ALA A 206 17.42 -11.18 -3.14
C ALA A 206 17.06 -10.57 -4.51
N ALA A 207 15.85 -10.01 -4.64
CA ALA A 207 15.38 -9.35 -5.85
C ALA A 207 16.21 -8.09 -6.21
N PHE A 208 16.84 -7.42 -5.24
CA PHE A 208 17.68 -6.24 -5.49
C PHE A 208 18.85 -6.57 -6.43
N SER A 209 19.48 -7.75 -6.23
CA SER A 209 20.57 -8.20 -7.10
C SER A 209 20.08 -8.55 -8.52
N THR A 210 18.85 -9.01 -8.68
CA THR A 210 18.24 -9.27 -10.00
C THR A 210 17.92 -7.97 -10.71
N PHE A 211 17.34 -7.01 -10.01
CA PHE A 211 16.98 -5.70 -10.54
C PHE A 211 18.23 -4.89 -10.96
N SER A 212 19.33 -4.95 -10.19
CA SER A 212 20.57 -4.23 -10.51
C SER A 212 21.23 -4.67 -11.83
N LYS A 213 20.96 -5.89 -12.30
CA LYS A 213 21.48 -6.43 -13.56
C LYS A 213 20.73 -5.91 -14.79
N ILE A 214 19.62 -5.21 -14.62
CA ILE A 214 18.85 -4.65 -15.73
C ILE A 214 19.65 -3.52 -16.38
N PRO A 215 19.99 -3.59 -17.70
CA PRO A 215 20.80 -2.55 -18.35
C PRO A 215 20.18 -1.15 -18.17
N GLY A 216 21.00 -0.18 -17.75
CA GLY A 216 20.58 1.21 -17.50
C GLY A 216 19.87 1.45 -16.17
N VAL A 217 19.79 0.45 -15.29
CA VAL A 217 19.38 0.65 -13.89
C VAL A 217 20.59 1.04 -13.06
N ASN A 218 20.47 2.14 -12.34
CA ASN A 218 21.43 2.56 -11.33
C ASN A 218 20.76 2.36 -9.95
N LEU A 219 21.28 1.39 -9.17
CA LEU A 219 20.71 1.06 -7.87
C LEU A 219 21.36 1.91 -6.78
N GLY A 220 20.50 2.52 -5.96
CA GLY A 220 20.90 3.19 -4.72
C GLY A 220 20.98 2.21 -3.55
N TYR A 221 21.13 2.75 -2.35
CA TYR A 221 21.14 1.96 -1.11
C TYR A 221 19.74 1.39 -0.85
N GLY A 222 19.65 0.10 -0.61
CA GLY A 222 18.37 -0.61 -0.38
C GLY A 222 17.97 -0.65 1.09
N CYS A 223 16.69 -0.87 1.32
CA CYS A 223 16.14 -1.01 2.65
C CYS A 223 15.14 -2.17 2.71
N GLU A 224 15.20 -2.95 3.80
CA GLU A 224 14.10 -3.81 4.23
C GLU A 224 13.40 -3.12 5.41
N ILE A 225 12.09 -2.85 5.27
CA ILE A 225 11.27 -2.31 6.36
C ILE A 225 10.51 -3.47 7.01
N CYS A 226 10.77 -3.72 8.28
CA CYS A 226 10.19 -4.84 9.01
C CYS A 226 9.93 -4.49 10.49
N LEU A 227 9.64 -5.49 11.32
CA LEU A 227 9.38 -5.32 12.76
C LEU A 227 10.65 -5.53 13.62
N THR A 228 11.84 -5.41 13.01
CA THR A 228 13.09 -5.47 13.79
C THR A 228 13.17 -4.32 14.79
N PRO A 229 13.70 -4.52 16.00
CA PRO A 229 13.85 -3.43 16.97
C PRO A 229 14.97 -2.43 16.57
N ASP A 230 16.00 -2.90 15.87
CA ASP A 230 17.21 -2.15 15.58
C ASP A 230 17.55 -2.14 14.09
N LEU A 231 18.39 -1.18 13.70
CA LEU A 231 19.03 -1.16 12.38
C LEU A 231 19.99 -2.32 12.24
N GLN A 232 19.81 -3.15 11.21
CA GLN A 232 20.65 -4.31 10.94
C GLN A 232 21.19 -4.28 9.51
N PRO A 233 22.51 -4.18 9.30
CA PRO A 233 23.10 -4.33 7.97
C PRO A 233 22.79 -5.71 7.40
N LEU A 234 22.20 -5.76 6.20
CA LEU A 234 21.93 -7.02 5.49
C LEU A 234 22.98 -7.31 4.43
N SER A 235 23.51 -6.26 3.83
CA SER A 235 24.57 -6.32 2.82
C SER A 235 25.35 -5.00 2.81
N PRO A 236 26.46 -4.90 2.06
CA PRO A 236 27.16 -3.61 1.92
C PRO A 236 26.28 -2.49 1.38
N ASN A 237 25.19 -2.81 0.68
CA ASN A 237 24.33 -1.84 0.00
C ASN A 237 22.85 -1.92 0.48
N ALA A 238 22.58 -2.56 1.61
CA ALA A 238 21.21 -2.64 2.14
C ALA A 238 21.20 -2.84 3.65
N THR A 239 20.20 -2.24 4.30
CA THR A 239 19.97 -2.31 5.74
C THR A 239 18.50 -2.66 6.01
N ALA A 240 18.25 -3.52 6.99
CA ALA A 240 16.92 -3.65 7.57
C ALA A 240 16.73 -2.57 8.63
N MET A 241 15.54 -1.98 8.62
CA MET A 241 15.14 -0.96 9.59
C MET A 241 13.74 -1.23 10.14
N SER A 242 13.53 -0.78 11.36
CA SER A 242 12.22 -0.83 11.97
C SER A 242 11.25 0.11 11.25
N VAL A 243 10.03 -0.36 11.05
CA VAL A 243 8.93 0.51 10.60
C VAL A 243 8.72 1.74 11.51
N TRP A 244 9.21 1.67 12.76
CA TRP A 244 9.13 2.78 13.72
C TRP A 244 10.20 3.86 13.51
N HIS A 245 11.16 3.63 12.64
CA HIS A 245 12.23 4.58 12.31
C HIS A 245 12.04 5.26 10.95
N MET A 246 10.88 5.06 10.32
CA MET A 246 10.52 5.69 9.04
C MET A 246 10.31 7.20 9.17
#